data_5d7f06fc981bea6e1fd620ad12736194
#
_entry.id   5d7f06fc981bea6e1fd620ad12736194
#
_cell.length_a   1.000
_cell.length_b   1.000
_cell.length_c   1.000
_cell.angle_alpha   90.00
_cell.angle_beta   90.00
_cell.angle_gamma   90.00
#
_symmetry.space_group_name_H-M   'P 1'
#
loop_
_entity.id
_entity.type
_entity.pdbx_description
1 polymer ?
#
loop_
_entity_poly.entity_id
_entity_poly.type
_entity_poly.pdbx_seq_one_letter_code
_entity_poly.pdbx_strand_id
1 'polypeptide(L)'
;MTIALRTVGRWLARLGISRLRDLTPDGEDSRRVPRRITAHWPGHMVHLDVKKVGRIPYGGGWRAHGRGTTKALAAKRGPGARIGYTYLHTAIDGFSRLAYTEALDDEKATTTIGFFARARAFFAAHGIERVHRVVTDNGANYRAKDFTRTVEALASKHQRIRPYTPRHNGKVERYNRLLVDEVLYTRTYATEHDRRTAIGTWVNHYNYHRPHTACGEKPPASRVPARVNNVMPSYT
;
A
#
# COMPACT_ATOMS: atom_id res chain seq x y z
N MET A 1 48.54 9.62 -5.65
CA MET A 1 47.67 9.12 -6.76
C MET A 1 46.32 8.81 -6.18
N THR A 2 45.27 9.57 -6.51
CA THR A 2 43.93 9.40 -5.94
C THR A 2 43.08 8.61 -6.94
N ILE A 3 42.64 7.42 -6.57
CA ILE A 3 41.81 6.57 -7.44
C ILE A 3 40.34 6.94 -7.19
N ALA A 4 39.59 7.20 -8.27
CA ALA A 4 38.17 7.52 -8.15
C ALA A 4 37.39 6.31 -7.61
N LEU A 5 36.45 6.51 -6.67
CA LEU A 5 35.59 5.48 -6.06
C LEU A 5 34.88 4.58 -7.10
N ARG A 6 34.47 5.17 -8.22
CA ARG A 6 33.85 4.44 -9.33
C ARG A 6 34.80 3.44 -10.00
N THR A 7 36.11 3.73 -10.02
CA THR A 7 37.14 2.84 -10.55
C THR A 7 37.37 1.68 -9.60
N VAL A 8 37.43 1.94 -8.29
CA VAL A 8 37.53 0.91 -7.24
C VAL A 8 36.35 -0.06 -7.35
N GLY A 9 35.13 0.44 -7.44
CA GLY A 9 33.92 -0.40 -7.56
C GLY A 9 33.97 -1.32 -8.80
N ARG A 10 34.47 -0.85 -9.95
CA ARG A 10 34.63 -1.67 -11.16
C ARG A 10 35.67 -2.78 -10.97
N TRP A 11 36.78 -2.48 -10.31
CA TRP A 11 37.81 -3.49 -10.04
C TRP A 11 37.32 -4.55 -9.04
N LEU A 12 36.65 -4.15 -7.98
CA LEU A 12 36.06 -5.06 -7.02
C LEU A 12 35.04 -5.99 -7.68
N ALA A 13 34.20 -5.46 -8.58
CA ALA A 13 33.25 -6.27 -9.33
C ALA A 13 33.93 -7.30 -10.23
N ARG A 14 35.05 -6.92 -10.92
CA ARG A 14 35.84 -7.85 -11.74
C ARG A 14 36.51 -8.96 -10.93
N LEU A 15 36.87 -8.67 -9.68
CA LEU A 15 37.47 -9.64 -8.76
C LEU A 15 36.42 -10.48 -8.02
N GLY A 16 35.11 -10.31 -8.29
CA GLY A 16 34.05 -11.04 -7.64
C GLY A 16 33.78 -10.61 -6.18
N ILE A 17 34.41 -9.55 -5.70
CA ILE A 17 34.33 -9.01 -4.33
C ILE A 17 33.61 -7.66 -4.28
N SER A 18 32.50 -7.55 -5.00
CA SER A 18 31.74 -6.30 -5.11
C SER A 18 30.97 -5.93 -3.85
N ARG A 19 30.87 -6.82 -2.89
CA ARG A 19 30.12 -6.62 -1.62
C ARG A 19 30.99 -7.02 -0.45
N LEU A 20 30.83 -6.34 0.70
CA LEU A 20 31.56 -6.66 1.95
C LEU A 20 31.50 -8.14 2.33
N ARG A 21 30.38 -8.81 2.05
CA ARG A 21 30.22 -10.24 2.29
C ARG A 21 31.13 -11.14 1.43
N ASP A 22 31.58 -10.63 0.27
CA ASP A 22 32.43 -11.40 -0.65
C ASP A 22 33.89 -11.41 -0.15
N LEU A 23 34.18 -10.67 0.93
CA LEU A 23 35.51 -10.59 1.57
C LEU A 23 35.71 -11.63 2.69
N THR A 24 34.68 -12.35 3.07
CA THR A 24 34.80 -13.41 4.09
C THR A 24 35.34 -14.69 3.44
N PRO A 25 36.56 -15.18 3.86
CA PRO A 25 37.23 -16.31 3.21
C PRO A 25 36.49 -17.65 3.37
N ASP A 26 35.66 -17.78 4.37
CA ASP A 26 35.09 -19.05 4.81
C ASP A 26 33.66 -19.26 4.37
N GLY A 27 33.29 -18.94 3.16
CA GLY A 27 32.06 -19.47 2.55
C GLY A 27 30.85 -19.82 3.44
N GLU A 28 31.00 -19.72 4.73
CA GLU A 28 29.91 -19.73 5.68
C GLU A 28 29.10 -18.48 5.46
N ASP A 29 28.33 -18.66 4.44
CA ASP A 29 27.23 -17.79 4.12
C ASP A 29 26.41 -17.60 5.41
N SER A 30 26.72 -16.54 6.13
CA SER A 30 25.79 -15.99 7.10
C SER A 30 24.58 -15.42 6.33
N ARG A 31 24.16 -16.13 5.28
CA ARG A 31 22.86 -16.04 4.68
C ARG A 31 21.86 -16.47 5.75
N ARG A 32 21.70 -15.64 6.76
CA ARG A 32 20.42 -15.62 7.47
C ARG A 32 19.38 -15.42 6.38
N VAL A 33 18.87 -16.54 5.87
CA VAL A 33 17.73 -16.55 4.99
C VAL A 33 16.74 -15.57 5.62
N PRO A 34 16.43 -14.45 4.98
CA PRO A 34 15.63 -13.41 5.62
C PRO A 34 14.36 -14.09 6.06
N ARG A 35 14.11 -14.17 7.36
CA ARG A 35 12.94 -14.87 7.91
C ARG A 35 11.73 -14.27 7.23
N ARG A 36 11.09 -15.08 6.39
CA ARG A 36 9.93 -14.68 5.63
C ARG A 36 8.80 -14.42 6.62
N ILE A 37 8.31 -13.19 6.68
CA ILE A 37 7.15 -12.87 7.50
C ILE A 37 5.93 -13.49 6.81
N THR A 38 5.46 -14.61 7.33
CA THR A 38 4.34 -15.36 6.75
C THR A 38 3.13 -15.21 7.67
N ALA A 39 2.00 -14.80 7.13
CA ALA A 39 0.71 -14.91 7.79
C ALA A 39 0.19 -16.33 7.62
N HIS A 40 -0.33 -16.95 8.69
CA HIS A 40 -0.72 -18.36 8.71
C HIS A 40 -2.23 -18.56 8.60
N TRP A 41 -3.04 -17.56 8.95
CA TRP A 41 -4.50 -17.58 8.87
C TRP A 41 -5.04 -16.16 8.62
N PRO A 42 -6.30 -16.01 8.19
CA PRO A 42 -6.93 -14.70 8.02
C PRO A 42 -6.91 -13.90 9.33
N GLY A 43 -6.52 -12.63 9.27
CA GLY A 43 -6.39 -11.77 10.46
C GLY A 43 -5.10 -11.96 11.28
N HIS A 44 -4.22 -12.90 10.93
CA HIS A 44 -2.93 -13.04 11.64
C HIS A 44 -2.11 -11.75 11.55
N MET A 45 -2.00 -11.15 10.38
CA MET A 45 -1.32 -9.88 10.17
C MET A 45 -2.05 -9.03 9.15
N VAL A 46 -2.38 -7.83 9.51
CA VAL A 46 -2.90 -6.81 8.60
C VAL A 46 -1.82 -5.75 8.39
N HIS A 47 -1.49 -5.49 7.15
CA HIS A 47 -0.49 -4.49 6.75
C HIS A 47 -1.20 -3.19 6.39
N LEU A 48 -0.76 -2.08 6.98
CA LEU A 48 -1.28 -0.75 6.68
C LEU A 48 -0.22 0.08 5.97
N ASP A 49 -0.68 0.89 5.03
CA ASP A 49 0.14 1.88 4.34
C ASP A 49 -0.70 3.06 3.87
N VAL A 50 -0.06 4.20 3.64
CA VAL A 50 -0.69 5.39 3.06
C VAL A 50 0.07 5.79 1.81
N LYS A 51 -0.64 5.78 0.69
CA LYS A 51 -0.10 6.26 -0.58
C LYS A 51 -0.63 7.66 -0.89
N LYS A 52 0.28 8.61 -0.97
CA LYS A 52 -0.01 10.00 -1.34
C LYS A 52 -0.05 10.15 -2.86
N VAL A 53 -1.15 10.68 -3.37
CA VAL A 53 -1.34 10.94 -4.81
C VAL A 53 -1.85 12.36 -5.04
N GLY A 54 -1.31 13.04 -6.05
CA GLY A 54 -1.77 14.39 -6.40
C GLY A 54 -3.27 14.38 -6.77
N ARG A 55 -4.05 15.34 -6.28
CA ARG A 55 -5.46 15.48 -6.66
C ARG A 55 -5.59 15.89 -8.13
N ILE A 56 -6.70 15.53 -8.71
CA ILE A 56 -7.07 15.91 -10.07
C ILE A 56 -7.89 17.20 -9.97
N PRO A 57 -7.46 18.29 -10.65
CA PRO A 57 -8.26 19.51 -10.71
C PRO A 57 -9.54 19.26 -11.47
N TYR A 58 -10.55 20.10 -11.21
CA TYR A 58 -11.81 20.07 -11.96
C TYR A 58 -11.55 20.24 -13.47
N GLY A 59 -12.19 19.42 -14.28
CA GLY A 59 -11.96 19.37 -15.72
C GLY A 59 -10.73 18.58 -16.16
N GLY A 60 -10.04 17.90 -15.24
CA GLY A 60 -8.82 17.14 -15.52
C GLY A 60 -7.54 17.96 -15.40
N GLY A 61 -6.42 17.29 -15.19
CA GLY A 61 -5.11 17.91 -15.06
C GLY A 61 -4.24 17.71 -16.30
N TRP A 62 -2.94 17.93 -16.14
CA TRP A 62 -1.96 17.75 -17.22
C TRP A 62 -1.96 16.34 -17.85
N ARG A 63 -2.43 15.33 -17.14
CA ARG A 63 -2.56 13.98 -17.70
C ARG A 63 -3.71 13.87 -18.72
N ALA A 64 -4.79 14.63 -18.51
CA ALA A 64 -5.92 14.69 -19.44
C ALA A 64 -5.66 15.57 -20.66
N HIS A 65 -4.89 16.64 -20.46
CA HIS A 65 -4.74 17.70 -21.48
C HIS A 65 -3.32 17.84 -22.04
N GLY A 66 -2.33 17.11 -21.51
CA GLY A 66 -0.91 17.29 -21.83
C GLY A 66 -0.24 18.36 -20.94
N ARG A 67 1.07 18.18 -20.71
CA ARG A 67 1.86 19.15 -19.91
C ARG A 67 2.00 20.46 -20.65
N GLY A 68 1.83 21.57 -19.92
CA GLY A 68 2.04 22.93 -20.48
C GLY A 68 0.92 23.45 -21.34
N THR A 69 -0.13 22.67 -21.61
CA THR A 69 -1.28 23.15 -22.41
C THR A 69 -2.09 24.22 -21.67
N THR A 70 -2.72 25.11 -22.43
CA THR A 70 -3.57 26.17 -21.88
C THR A 70 -4.67 25.61 -20.97
N LYS A 71 -5.29 24.47 -21.36
CA LYS A 71 -6.30 23.79 -20.55
C LYS A 71 -5.74 23.26 -19.24
N ALA A 72 -4.56 22.62 -19.24
CA ALA A 72 -3.92 22.13 -18.04
C ALA A 72 -3.48 23.26 -17.09
N LEU A 73 -3.07 24.41 -17.64
CA LEU A 73 -2.72 25.60 -16.87
C LEU A 73 -3.96 26.29 -16.30
N ALA A 74 -5.05 26.38 -17.07
CA ALA A 74 -6.32 26.93 -16.60
C ALA A 74 -6.91 26.11 -15.47
N ALA A 75 -6.88 24.79 -15.56
CA ALA A 75 -7.33 23.87 -14.49
C ALA A 75 -6.57 24.07 -13.16
N LYS A 76 -5.31 24.51 -13.22
CA LYS A 76 -4.53 24.86 -12.02
C LYS A 76 -4.90 26.19 -11.37
N ARG A 77 -5.56 27.09 -12.13
CA ARG A 77 -5.92 28.43 -11.68
C ARG A 77 -7.40 28.57 -11.34
N GLY A 78 -8.22 27.56 -11.68
CA GLY A 78 -9.66 27.56 -11.46
C GLY A 78 -10.07 27.38 -9.99
N PRO A 79 -11.37 27.40 -9.70
CA PRO A 79 -11.89 27.13 -8.36
C PRO A 79 -11.34 25.81 -7.81
N GLY A 80 -10.76 25.82 -6.62
CA GLY A 80 -10.10 24.65 -6.03
C GLY A 80 -8.63 24.48 -6.41
N ALA A 81 -7.98 25.48 -6.99
CA ALA A 81 -6.59 25.46 -7.49
C ALA A 81 -5.49 25.08 -6.46
N ARG A 82 -5.77 25.09 -5.18
CA ARG A 82 -4.92 24.42 -4.18
C ARG A 82 -5.20 22.91 -4.21
N ILE A 83 -4.68 22.28 -5.25
CA ILE A 83 -5.05 20.92 -5.62
C ILE A 83 -4.66 19.90 -4.56
N GLY A 84 -3.58 20.13 -3.80
CA GLY A 84 -3.16 19.26 -2.70
C GLY A 84 -3.03 17.79 -3.11
N TYR A 85 -3.27 16.92 -2.13
CA TYR A 85 -3.12 15.47 -2.30
C TYR A 85 -4.36 14.75 -1.78
N THR A 86 -4.61 13.57 -2.34
CA THR A 86 -5.47 12.55 -1.78
C THR A 86 -4.57 11.48 -1.17
N TYR A 87 -4.95 10.98 -0.02
CA TYR A 87 -4.21 9.97 0.73
C TYR A 87 -4.99 8.66 0.67
N LEU A 88 -4.42 7.69 -0.03
CA LEU A 88 -5.01 6.36 -0.13
C LEU A 88 -4.54 5.54 1.06
N HIS A 89 -5.41 5.41 2.05
CA HIS A 89 -5.18 4.55 3.19
C HIS A 89 -5.57 3.13 2.81
N THR A 90 -4.67 2.18 2.98
CA THR A 90 -4.86 0.78 2.62
C THR A 90 -4.58 -0.12 3.80
N ALA A 91 -5.44 -1.11 4.00
CA ALA A 91 -5.24 -2.23 4.91
C ALA A 91 -5.36 -3.53 4.11
N ILE A 92 -4.38 -4.41 4.20
CA ILE A 92 -4.40 -5.71 3.51
C ILE A 92 -4.13 -6.85 4.49
N ASP A 93 -5.00 -7.87 4.48
CA ASP A 93 -4.74 -9.08 5.24
C ASP A 93 -3.60 -9.88 4.61
N GLY A 94 -2.62 -10.20 5.42
CA GLY A 94 -1.39 -10.86 5.00
C GLY A 94 -1.56 -12.30 4.54
N PHE A 95 -2.65 -12.96 4.89
CA PHE A 95 -2.97 -14.33 4.49
C PHE A 95 -3.88 -14.38 3.26
N SER A 96 -5.07 -13.82 3.35
CA SER A 96 -6.06 -13.85 2.27
C SER A 96 -5.76 -12.89 1.14
N ARG A 97 -5.00 -11.83 1.38
CA ARG A 97 -4.80 -10.69 0.48
C ARG A 97 -6.01 -9.79 0.36
N LEU A 98 -7.08 -10.05 1.11
CA LEU A 98 -8.24 -9.17 1.15
C LEU A 98 -7.81 -7.77 1.53
N ALA A 99 -8.27 -6.78 0.79
CA ALA A 99 -7.82 -5.39 0.92
C ALA A 99 -9.00 -4.44 1.15
N TYR A 100 -8.78 -3.45 2.02
CA TYR A 100 -9.66 -2.33 2.24
C TYR A 100 -8.92 -1.04 1.96
N THR A 101 -9.48 -0.16 1.14
CA THR A 101 -8.83 1.08 0.74
C THR A 101 -9.81 2.23 0.76
N GLU A 102 -9.40 3.36 1.34
CA GLU A 102 -10.14 4.62 1.33
C GLU A 102 -9.28 5.77 0.79
N ALA A 103 -9.91 6.64 0.03
CA ALA A 103 -9.32 7.88 -0.42
C ALA A 103 -9.69 9.02 0.54
N LEU A 104 -8.77 9.40 1.42
CA LEU A 104 -8.99 10.40 2.48
C LEU A 104 -8.22 11.70 2.18
N ASP A 105 -8.49 12.74 2.96
CA ASP A 105 -7.98 14.08 2.69
C ASP A 105 -6.65 14.37 3.39
N ASP A 106 -6.26 13.54 4.38
CA ASP A 106 -4.98 13.66 5.07
C ASP A 106 -4.47 12.30 5.59
N GLU A 107 -3.27 12.31 6.17
CA GLU A 107 -2.62 11.17 6.83
C GLU A 107 -2.42 11.40 8.33
N LYS A 108 -3.25 12.23 8.97
CA LYS A 108 -3.16 12.48 10.41
C LYS A 108 -3.44 11.21 11.22
N ALA A 109 -2.91 11.16 12.44
CA ALA A 109 -3.13 10.02 13.33
C ALA A 109 -4.63 9.76 13.58
N THR A 110 -5.42 10.81 13.81
CA THR A 110 -6.88 10.72 14.01
C THR A 110 -7.59 10.12 12.81
N THR A 111 -7.23 10.55 11.59
CA THR A 111 -7.76 10.03 10.34
C THR A 111 -7.37 8.56 10.13
N THR A 112 -6.12 8.21 10.44
CA THR A 112 -5.62 6.84 10.36
C THR A 112 -6.30 5.92 11.39
N ILE A 113 -6.61 6.41 12.59
CA ILE A 113 -7.38 5.68 13.62
C ILE A 113 -8.79 5.38 13.12
N GLY A 114 -9.49 6.40 12.59
CA GLY A 114 -10.83 6.21 12.04
C GLY A 114 -10.84 5.24 10.86
N PHE A 115 -9.86 5.35 9.95
CA PHE A 115 -9.66 4.38 8.88
C PHE A 115 -9.47 2.95 9.41
N PHE A 116 -8.61 2.76 10.41
CA PHE A 116 -8.36 1.43 10.98
C PHE A 116 -9.61 0.81 11.61
N ALA A 117 -10.43 1.61 12.28
CA ALA A 117 -11.71 1.14 12.84
C ALA A 117 -12.65 0.62 11.73
N ARG A 118 -12.79 1.36 10.62
CA ARG A 118 -13.61 0.94 9.47
C ARG A 118 -13.03 -0.28 8.75
N ALA A 119 -11.71 -0.33 8.58
CA ALA A 119 -11.04 -1.49 8.03
C ALA A 119 -11.29 -2.76 8.87
N ARG A 120 -11.28 -2.64 10.20
CA ARG A 120 -11.64 -3.77 11.08
C ARG A 120 -13.08 -4.23 10.88
N ALA A 121 -14.02 -3.29 10.80
CA ALA A 121 -15.42 -3.62 10.53
C ALA A 121 -15.57 -4.35 9.19
N PHE A 122 -14.87 -3.89 8.15
CA PHE A 122 -14.82 -4.58 6.86
C PHE A 122 -14.27 -6.00 6.99
N PHE A 123 -13.17 -6.21 7.68
CA PHE A 123 -12.59 -7.54 7.88
C PHE A 123 -13.52 -8.45 8.71
N ALA A 124 -14.18 -7.91 9.74
CA ALA A 124 -15.16 -8.66 10.54
C ALA A 124 -16.35 -9.13 9.70
N ALA A 125 -16.87 -8.30 8.79
CA ALA A 125 -17.92 -8.68 7.86
C ALA A 125 -17.52 -9.83 6.93
N HIS A 126 -16.21 -10.06 6.72
CA HIS A 126 -15.67 -11.19 5.97
C HIS A 126 -15.26 -12.38 6.86
N GLY A 127 -15.69 -12.41 8.13
CA GLY A 127 -15.36 -13.47 9.09
C GLY A 127 -13.96 -13.37 9.69
N ILE A 128 -13.25 -12.26 9.50
CA ILE A 128 -11.99 -11.97 10.17
C ILE A 128 -12.30 -11.12 11.41
N GLU A 129 -12.84 -11.75 12.43
CA GLU A 129 -13.31 -11.07 13.66
C GLU A 129 -12.16 -10.45 14.47
N ARG A 130 -10.99 -11.07 14.42
CA ARG A 130 -9.80 -10.63 15.16
C ARG A 130 -8.60 -10.39 14.27
N VAL A 131 -8.02 -9.21 14.40
CA VAL A 131 -6.70 -8.88 13.84
C VAL A 131 -5.65 -9.03 14.93
N HIS A 132 -4.78 -10.03 14.79
CA HIS A 132 -3.76 -10.33 15.81
C HIS A 132 -2.57 -9.40 15.76
N ARG A 133 -2.23 -8.87 14.59
CA ARG A 133 -1.09 -7.99 14.42
C ARG A 133 -1.36 -6.97 13.32
N VAL A 134 -1.08 -5.72 13.63
CA VAL A 134 -1.07 -4.62 12.67
C VAL A 134 0.38 -4.27 12.35
N VAL A 135 0.75 -4.35 11.08
CA VAL A 135 2.10 -4.04 10.59
C VAL A 135 2.06 -2.73 9.82
N THR A 136 2.90 -1.78 10.21
CA THR A 136 2.99 -0.46 9.58
C THR A 136 4.44 -0.09 9.29
N ASP A 137 4.66 0.90 8.46
CA ASP A 137 5.93 1.59 8.38
C ASP A 137 6.16 2.49 9.60
N ASN A 138 7.17 3.37 9.52
CA ASN A 138 7.52 4.31 10.57
C ASN A 138 6.97 5.73 10.31
N GLY A 139 5.89 5.88 9.55
CA GLY A 139 5.20 7.13 9.31
C GLY A 139 4.79 7.84 10.60
N ALA A 140 4.72 9.17 10.59
CA ALA A 140 4.39 9.96 11.77
C ALA A 140 3.03 9.60 12.37
N ASN A 141 2.03 9.34 11.53
CA ASN A 141 0.71 8.87 11.90
C ASN A 141 0.73 7.55 12.68
N TYR A 142 1.57 6.60 12.26
CA TYR A 142 1.73 5.29 12.90
C TYR A 142 2.62 5.33 14.15
N ARG A 143 3.48 6.36 14.28
CA ARG A 143 4.30 6.59 15.49
C ARG A 143 3.52 7.27 16.60
N ALA A 144 2.36 7.83 16.31
CA ALA A 144 1.51 8.49 17.28
C ALA A 144 1.11 7.51 18.41
N LYS A 145 1.23 7.95 19.66
CA LYS A 145 0.87 7.14 20.84
C LYS A 145 -0.59 6.71 20.79
N ASP A 146 -1.47 7.60 20.35
CA ASP A 146 -2.92 7.33 20.27
C ASP A 146 -3.23 6.25 19.24
N PHE A 147 -2.54 6.20 18.10
CA PHE A 147 -2.69 5.11 17.14
C PHE A 147 -2.27 3.77 17.75
N THR A 148 -1.10 3.70 18.39
CA THR A 148 -0.63 2.48 19.05
C THR A 148 -1.60 2.02 20.14
N ARG A 149 -2.04 2.96 21.00
CA ARG A 149 -3.00 2.68 22.07
C ARG A 149 -4.33 2.14 21.52
N THR A 150 -4.83 2.74 20.44
CA THR A 150 -6.06 2.28 19.77
C THR A 150 -5.91 0.87 19.20
N VAL A 151 -4.79 0.59 18.52
CA VAL A 151 -4.52 -0.75 17.99
C VAL A 151 -4.48 -1.80 19.11
N GLU A 152 -3.82 -1.49 20.22
CA GLU A 152 -3.71 -2.40 21.37
C GLU A 152 -5.05 -2.57 22.11
N ALA A 153 -5.82 -1.52 22.26
CA ALA A 153 -7.18 -1.59 22.86
C ALA A 153 -8.14 -2.44 22.03
N LEU A 154 -7.93 -2.51 20.72
CA LEU A 154 -8.70 -3.35 19.81
C LEU A 154 -8.16 -4.79 19.69
N ALA A 155 -7.41 -5.23 20.70
CA ALA A 155 -6.83 -6.56 20.87
C ALA A 155 -5.80 -6.95 19.80
N SER A 156 -5.11 -5.96 19.19
CA SER A 156 -4.07 -6.18 18.20
C SER A 156 -2.71 -5.77 18.75
N LYS A 157 -1.66 -6.42 18.27
CA LYS A 157 -0.29 -5.98 18.51
C LYS A 157 0.12 -5.02 17.40
N HIS A 158 0.53 -3.81 17.72
CA HIS A 158 1.15 -2.91 16.76
C HIS A 158 2.62 -3.27 16.55
N GLN A 159 3.00 -3.52 15.30
CA GLN A 159 4.38 -3.81 14.91
C GLN A 159 4.81 -2.87 13.79
N ARG A 160 5.75 -1.99 14.08
CA ARG A 160 6.42 -1.19 13.06
C ARG A 160 7.54 -2.00 12.41
N ILE A 161 7.72 -1.83 11.10
CA ILE A 161 8.84 -2.46 10.39
C ILE A 161 10.17 -1.86 10.90
N ARG A 162 11.24 -2.64 10.78
CA ARG A 162 12.58 -2.12 11.06
C ARG A 162 12.94 -1.07 10.01
N PRO A 163 13.66 0.00 10.41
CA PRO A 163 14.19 0.97 9.45
C PRO A 163 14.94 0.25 8.32
N TYR A 164 14.86 0.80 7.12
CA TYR A 164 15.51 0.26 5.91
C TYR A 164 15.19 -1.19 5.55
N THR A 165 14.06 -1.73 6.03
CA THR A 165 13.63 -3.10 5.75
C THR A 165 12.22 -3.12 5.11
N PRO A 166 12.05 -2.61 3.88
CA PRO A 166 10.75 -2.50 3.22
C PRO A 166 10.08 -3.86 2.99
N ARG A 167 10.85 -4.94 2.86
CA ARG A 167 10.32 -6.32 2.68
C ARG A 167 9.25 -6.71 3.72
N HIS A 168 9.26 -6.09 4.89
CA HIS A 168 8.29 -6.40 5.93
C HIS A 168 6.89 -5.87 5.61
N ASN A 169 6.77 -4.84 4.76
CA ASN A 169 5.51 -4.29 4.29
C ASN A 169 5.20 -4.60 2.81
N GLY A 170 5.97 -5.48 2.20
CA GLY A 170 5.92 -5.79 0.77
C GLY A 170 4.56 -6.24 0.22
N LYS A 171 3.63 -6.71 1.08
CA LYS A 171 2.28 -7.10 0.66
C LYS A 171 1.44 -5.88 0.29
N VAL A 172 1.41 -4.86 1.13
CA VAL A 172 0.68 -3.62 0.85
C VAL A 172 1.39 -2.79 -0.22
N GLU A 173 2.72 -2.80 -0.26
CA GLU A 173 3.49 -2.16 -1.34
C GLU A 173 3.15 -2.78 -2.71
N ARG A 174 3.06 -4.12 -2.78
CA ARG A 174 2.64 -4.82 -4.01
C ARG A 174 1.22 -4.46 -4.41
N TYR A 175 0.29 -4.41 -3.46
CA TYR A 175 -1.07 -3.97 -3.71
C TYR A 175 -1.11 -2.53 -4.22
N ASN A 176 -0.40 -1.61 -3.57
CA ASN A 176 -0.31 -0.22 -3.99
C ASN A 176 0.30 -0.06 -5.39
N ARG A 177 1.23 -0.93 -5.79
CA ARG A 177 1.75 -0.97 -7.15
C ARG A 177 0.67 -1.38 -8.15
N LEU A 178 -0.10 -2.43 -7.87
CA LEU A 178 -1.20 -2.85 -8.72
C LEU A 178 -2.25 -1.75 -8.87
N LEU A 179 -2.60 -1.07 -7.78
CA LEU A 179 -3.52 0.07 -7.81
C LEU A 179 -2.99 1.22 -8.70
N VAL A 180 -1.68 1.46 -8.67
CA VAL A 180 -1.02 2.43 -9.56
C VAL A 180 -1.12 2.01 -11.01
N ASP A 181 -0.75 0.77 -11.29
CA ASP A 181 -0.61 0.25 -12.64
C ASP A 181 -1.96 -0.01 -13.32
N GLU A 182 -2.98 -0.41 -12.55
CA GLU A 182 -4.28 -0.79 -13.09
C GLU A 182 -5.35 0.32 -13.01
N VAL A 183 -5.17 1.34 -12.14
CA VAL A 183 -6.20 2.40 -11.95
C VAL A 183 -5.62 3.79 -12.02
N LEU A 184 -4.69 4.15 -11.11
CA LEU A 184 -4.37 5.55 -10.87
C LEU A 184 -3.82 6.27 -12.10
N TYR A 185 -3.10 5.56 -12.96
CA TYR A 185 -2.40 6.14 -14.10
C TYR A 185 -2.68 5.46 -15.43
N THR A 186 -3.52 4.45 -15.46
CA THR A 186 -3.89 3.70 -16.68
C THR A 186 -4.78 4.53 -17.59
N ARG A 187 -5.62 5.36 -17.00
CA ARG A 187 -6.54 6.24 -17.72
C ARG A 187 -6.53 7.65 -17.13
N THR A 188 -7.08 8.60 -17.88
CA THR A 188 -7.29 9.97 -17.44
C THR A 188 -8.65 10.09 -16.77
N TYR A 189 -8.73 10.94 -15.75
CA TYR A 189 -9.96 11.27 -15.04
C TYR A 189 -10.26 12.76 -15.17
N ALA A 190 -11.52 13.09 -15.38
CA ALA A 190 -11.96 14.47 -15.47
C ALA A 190 -11.98 15.15 -14.09
N THR A 191 -12.31 14.38 -13.03
CA THR A 191 -12.39 14.88 -11.66
C THR A 191 -11.74 13.93 -10.66
N GLU A 192 -11.45 14.44 -9.48
CA GLU A 192 -10.99 13.60 -8.35
C GLU A 192 -12.08 12.61 -7.90
N HIS A 193 -13.36 13.00 -8.02
CA HIS A 193 -14.49 12.15 -7.71
C HIS A 193 -14.49 10.90 -8.61
N ASP A 194 -14.34 11.09 -9.92
CA ASP A 194 -14.29 9.97 -10.89
C ASP A 194 -13.18 8.97 -10.54
N ARG A 195 -12.01 9.49 -10.14
CA ARG A 195 -10.90 8.65 -9.72
C ARG A 195 -11.22 7.89 -8.42
N ARG A 196 -11.84 8.54 -7.43
CA ARG A 196 -12.26 7.89 -6.17
C ARG A 196 -13.26 6.77 -6.45
N THR A 197 -14.24 7.00 -7.31
CA THR A 197 -15.20 5.99 -7.74
C THR A 197 -14.50 4.81 -8.43
N ALA A 198 -13.60 5.10 -9.36
CA ALA A 198 -12.83 4.05 -10.04
C ALA A 198 -11.96 3.22 -9.07
N ILE A 199 -11.39 3.84 -8.04
CA ILE A 199 -10.66 3.12 -6.99
C ILE A 199 -11.60 2.15 -6.26
N GLY A 200 -12.78 2.59 -5.86
CA GLY A 200 -13.77 1.75 -5.16
C GLY A 200 -14.17 0.54 -6.02
N THR A 201 -14.50 0.78 -7.29
CA THR A 201 -14.84 -0.29 -8.26
C THR A 201 -13.68 -1.29 -8.41
N TRP A 202 -12.46 -0.78 -8.52
CA TRP A 202 -11.28 -1.65 -8.65
C TRP A 202 -10.99 -2.44 -7.37
N VAL A 203 -11.13 -1.85 -6.19
CA VAL A 203 -10.97 -2.57 -4.91
C VAL A 203 -11.97 -3.73 -4.81
N ASN A 204 -13.21 -3.53 -5.26
CA ASN A 204 -14.21 -4.58 -5.36
C ASN A 204 -13.74 -5.68 -6.33
N HIS A 205 -13.35 -5.29 -7.56
CA HIS A 205 -12.80 -6.23 -8.54
C HIS A 205 -11.59 -7.00 -7.99
N TYR A 206 -10.64 -6.31 -7.36
CA TYR A 206 -9.47 -6.92 -6.74
C TYR A 206 -9.84 -8.00 -5.72
N ASN A 207 -10.78 -7.70 -4.85
CA ASN A 207 -11.17 -8.60 -3.77
C ASN A 207 -11.97 -9.82 -4.24
N TYR A 208 -12.87 -9.65 -5.21
CA TYR A 208 -13.87 -10.68 -5.53
C TYR A 208 -13.71 -11.31 -6.91
N HIS A 209 -12.97 -10.70 -7.81
CA HIS A 209 -12.90 -11.17 -9.20
C HIS A 209 -11.46 -11.38 -9.70
N ARG A 210 -10.49 -10.59 -9.24
CA ARG A 210 -9.13 -10.63 -9.75
C ARG A 210 -8.40 -11.90 -9.28
N PRO A 211 -7.90 -12.74 -10.20
CA PRO A 211 -7.06 -13.89 -9.83
C PRO A 211 -5.79 -13.43 -9.10
N HIS A 212 -5.38 -14.16 -8.10
CA HIS A 212 -4.21 -13.86 -7.31
C HIS A 212 -3.37 -15.12 -7.08
N THR A 213 -2.12 -15.13 -7.56
CA THR A 213 -1.19 -16.27 -7.47
C THR A 213 -1.05 -16.81 -6.04
N ALA A 214 -0.94 -15.93 -5.03
CA ALA A 214 -0.86 -16.36 -3.63
C ALA A 214 -2.17 -16.97 -3.10
N CYS A 215 -3.26 -16.89 -3.85
CA CYS A 215 -4.56 -17.47 -3.52
C CYS A 215 -4.92 -18.67 -4.42
N GLY A 216 -3.94 -19.22 -5.14
CA GLY A 216 -4.15 -20.33 -6.07
C GLY A 216 -4.99 -19.91 -7.28
N GLU A 217 -4.67 -18.76 -7.85
CA GLU A 217 -5.36 -18.14 -9.00
C GLU A 217 -6.85 -17.83 -8.74
N LYS A 218 -7.25 -17.77 -7.46
CA LYS A 218 -8.58 -17.35 -7.03
C LYS A 218 -8.53 -15.94 -6.44
N PRO A 219 -9.66 -15.22 -6.39
CA PRO A 219 -9.70 -13.90 -5.77
C PRO A 219 -9.43 -13.96 -4.25
N PRO A 220 -8.94 -12.86 -3.64
CA PRO A 220 -8.70 -12.77 -2.20
C PRO A 220 -9.87 -13.20 -1.32
N ALA A 221 -11.09 -12.85 -1.67
CA ALA A 221 -12.30 -13.23 -0.94
C ALA A 221 -12.55 -14.75 -0.88
N SER A 222 -11.92 -15.54 -1.73
CA SER A 222 -12.01 -17.01 -1.65
C SER A 222 -11.28 -17.61 -0.44
N ARG A 223 -10.44 -16.82 0.25
CA ARG A 223 -9.60 -17.24 1.38
C ARG A 223 -10.05 -16.68 2.72
N VAL A 224 -11.25 -16.15 2.82
CA VAL A 224 -11.83 -15.66 4.07
C VAL A 224 -12.97 -16.58 4.53
N PRO A 225 -13.25 -16.63 5.86
CA PRO A 225 -14.25 -17.57 6.41
C PRO A 225 -15.68 -17.29 5.94
N ALA A 226 -16.08 -16.02 5.93
CA ALA A 226 -17.42 -15.65 5.46
C ALA A 226 -17.41 -15.36 3.95
N ARG A 227 -18.26 -16.07 3.21
CA ARG A 227 -18.54 -15.72 1.81
C ARG A 227 -19.53 -14.57 1.78
N VAL A 228 -19.02 -13.37 1.68
CA VAL A 228 -19.86 -12.21 1.39
C VAL A 228 -20.22 -12.29 -0.08
N ASN A 229 -21.49 -12.47 -0.37
CA ASN A 229 -21.97 -12.36 -1.74
C ASN A 229 -21.71 -10.93 -2.21
N ASN A 230 -21.05 -10.83 -3.37
CA ASN A 230 -20.75 -9.55 -4.00
C ASN A 230 -22.05 -8.94 -4.55
N VAL A 231 -22.88 -8.42 -3.68
CA VAL A 231 -23.95 -7.53 -4.09
C VAL A 231 -23.28 -6.18 -4.29
N MET A 232 -22.96 -5.85 -5.52
CA MET A 232 -22.63 -4.47 -5.86
C MET A 232 -23.77 -3.60 -5.33
N PRO A 233 -23.56 -2.67 -4.40
CA PRO A 233 -24.57 -1.65 -4.20
C PRO A 233 -24.71 -0.92 -5.54
N SER A 234 -25.87 -1.05 -6.14
CA SER A 234 -26.24 -0.23 -7.28
C SER A 234 -26.20 1.22 -6.78
N TYR A 235 -25.17 1.95 -7.17
CA TYR A 235 -25.15 3.39 -7.00
C TYR A 235 -26.18 3.96 -8.00
N THR A 236 -27.40 4.16 -7.54
CA THR A 236 -28.37 5.05 -8.14
C THR A 236 -27.97 6.50 -7.83
#